data_a84c18763fe0741d26fe4a880562927d
#
_entry.id   a84c18763fe0741d26fe4a880562927d
#
_cell.length_a   1.000
_cell.length_b   1.000
_cell.length_c   1.000
_cell.angle_alpha   90.00
_cell.angle_beta   90.00
_cell.angle_gamma   90.00
#
_symmetry.space_group_name_H-M   'P 1'
#
loop_
_entity.id
_entity.type
_entity.pdbx_description
1 polymer ?
#
loop_
_entity_poly.entity_id
_entity_poly.type
_entity_poly.pdbx_seq_one_letter_code
_entity_poly.pdbx_strand_id
1 'polypeptide(L)'
;MQKWKKGSGVLLYGTFVMFLAMTMCLFFIQTFYLQQKYQDAQTAADSIADATAVYAATQSSDYDDVTAHAGEVQQKVAEQTGVTTTDLQIDRDKLENDSQVAVSLGLPGIYQSGIAMGRNFGQTSNFMARAGAVTEFTGFGTDYVRWMISIANDPSVGYSQFHRDMNPDVDCSSFVYYALTYAGYDVGSIAFSTSTMDLYLTRAGFQRLPYNSSNLREGDILWRAGHTEVYIGNGQTVGAHSDENGGTAGTQPGDQTGREVSVGNNWGSWTYIYRK
;
A
#
# COMPACT_ATOMS: atom_id res chain seq x y z
N MET A 1 46.74 9.40 -63.04
CA MET A 1 45.88 10.16 -62.08
C MET A 1 44.56 9.42 -61.92
N GLN A 2 44.39 8.73 -60.82
CA GLN A 2 43.19 7.99 -60.52
C GLN A 2 42.12 8.93 -59.92
N LYS A 3 41.06 9.20 -60.70
CA LYS A 3 39.91 9.98 -60.25
C LYS A 3 39.15 9.17 -59.21
N TRP A 4 39.33 9.47 -57.95
CA TRP A 4 38.45 8.97 -56.90
C TRP A 4 37.03 9.42 -57.17
N LYS A 5 36.12 8.51 -57.41
CA LYS A 5 34.70 8.82 -57.66
C LYS A 5 34.12 9.35 -56.38
N LYS A 6 33.72 10.63 -56.37
CA LYS A 6 33.08 11.29 -55.23
C LYS A 6 31.83 10.62 -54.66
N GLY A 7 31.31 9.56 -55.31
CA GLY A 7 30.15 8.80 -54.88
C GLY A 7 30.41 7.73 -53.84
N SER A 8 31.65 7.18 -53.72
CA SER A 8 31.94 6.11 -52.79
C SER A 8 32.00 6.54 -51.34
N GLY A 9 32.43 7.76 -51.07
CA GLY A 9 32.47 8.34 -49.71
C GLY A 9 31.09 8.62 -49.11
N VAL A 10 30.17 9.10 -49.95
CA VAL A 10 28.78 9.34 -49.50
C VAL A 10 28.06 8.05 -49.18
N LEU A 11 28.30 6.99 -49.96
CA LEU A 11 27.70 5.70 -49.75
C LEU A 11 28.25 5.05 -48.44
N LEU A 12 29.55 5.16 -48.21
CA LEU A 12 30.19 4.65 -46.96
C LEU A 12 29.71 5.39 -45.74
N TYR A 13 29.56 6.73 -45.82
CA TYR A 13 29.03 7.51 -44.74
C TYR A 13 27.55 7.20 -44.45
N GLY A 14 26.74 7.06 -45.49
CA GLY A 14 25.32 6.73 -45.36
C GLY A 14 25.12 5.35 -44.70
N THR A 15 25.90 4.32 -45.11
CA THR A 15 25.84 3.01 -44.47
C THR A 15 26.30 3.02 -43.03
N PHE A 16 27.30 3.83 -42.67
CA PHE A 16 27.76 3.98 -41.28
C PHE A 16 26.70 4.65 -40.40
N VAL A 17 26.06 5.72 -40.89
CA VAL A 17 24.97 6.40 -40.18
C VAL A 17 23.75 5.49 -39.99
N MET A 18 23.37 4.73 -41.00
CA MET A 18 22.30 3.70 -40.87
C MET A 18 22.63 2.63 -39.85
N PHE A 19 23.86 2.13 -39.85
CA PHE A 19 24.32 1.14 -38.87
C PHE A 19 24.28 1.68 -37.45
N LEU A 20 24.75 2.92 -37.26
CA LEU A 20 24.70 3.61 -35.94
C LEU A 20 23.25 3.81 -35.47
N ALA A 21 22.37 4.27 -36.34
CA ALA A 21 20.94 4.44 -36.03
C ALA A 21 20.27 3.12 -35.68
N MET A 22 20.58 2.05 -36.40
CA MET A 22 20.03 0.72 -36.12
C MET A 22 20.52 0.17 -34.80
N THR A 23 21.80 0.34 -34.46
CA THR A 23 22.34 -0.06 -33.15
C THR A 23 21.75 0.72 -32.00
N MET A 24 21.55 2.03 -32.14
CA MET A 24 20.85 2.85 -31.16
C MET A 24 19.39 2.41 -30.99
N CYS A 25 18.69 2.14 -32.08
CA CYS A 25 17.31 1.69 -32.04
C CYS A 25 17.17 0.34 -31.30
N LEU A 26 18.06 -0.61 -31.57
CA LEU A 26 18.12 -1.90 -30.87
C LEU A 26 18.43 -1.72 -29.38
N PHE A 27 19.33 -0.80 -29.03
CA PHE A 27 19.64 -0.47 -27.64
C PHE A 27 18.41 0.08 -26.92
N PHE A 28 17.67 1.02 -27.52
CA PHE A 28 16.45 1.56 -26.93
C PHE A 28 15.36 0.51 -26.75
N ILE A 29 15.14 -0.35 -27.74
CA ILE A 29 14.16 -1.45 -27.66
C ILE A 29 14.53 -2.39 -26.51
N GLN A 30 15.81 -2.74 -26.39
CA GLN A 30 16.29 -3.63 -25.34
C GLN A 30 16.16 -2.99 -23.95
N THR A 31 16.48 -1.70 -23.82
CA THR A 31 16.34 -0.97 -22.57
C THR A 31 14.87 -0.88 -22.14
N PHE A 32 13.98 -0.57 -23.08
CA PHE A 32 12.54 -0.52 -22.83
C PHE A 32 11.99 -1.87 -22.40
N TYR A 33 12.39 -2.95 -23.08
CA TYR A 33 11.99 -4.31 -22.72
C TYR A 33 12.45 -4.70 -21.30
N LEU A 34 13.69 -4.35 -20.93
CA LEU A 34 14.22 -4.60 -19.60
C LEU A 34 13.46 -3.82 -18.53
N GLN A 35 13.16 -2.56 -18.82
CA GLN A 35 12.39 -1.71 -17.91
C GLN A 35 10.98 -2.27 -17.69
N GLN A 36 10.33 -2.73 -18.74
CA GLN A 36 9.00 -3.35 -18.62
C GLN A 36 9.06 -4.64 -17.80
N LYS A 37 10.03 -5.50 -18.03
CA LYS A 37 10.23 -6.73 -17.24
C LYS A 37 10.51 -6.45 -15.76
N TYR A 38 11.26 -5.40 -15.47
CA TYR A 38 11.47 -4.96 -14.09
C TYR A 38 10.16 -4.50 -13.44
N GLN A 39 9.35 -3.71 -14.15
CA GLN A 39 8.05 -3.26 -13.66
C GLN A 39 7.08 -4.42 -13.43
N ASP A 40 7.05 -5.39 -14.36
CA ASP A 40 6.24 -6.61 -14.21
C ASP A 40 6.63 -7.39 -12.94
N ALA A 41 7.94 -7.54 -12.70
CA ALA A 41 8.45 -8.24 -11.52
C ALA A 41 8.16 -7.45 -10.22
N GLN A 42 8.27 -6.13 -10.26
CA GLN A 42 7.90 -5.27 -9.14
C GLN A 42 6.42 -5.44 -8.78
N THR A 43 5.53 -5.39 -9.78
CA THR A 43 4.10 -5.61 -9.59
C THR A 43 3.79 -7.01 -9.05
N ALA A 44 4.51 -8.02 -9.50
CA ALA A 44 4.38 -9.39 -8.98
C ALA A 44 4.80 -9.47 -7.50
N ALA A 45 5.93 -8.84 -7.14
CA ALA A 45 6.41 -8.81 -5.76
C ALA A 45 5.45 -8.04 -4.83
N ASP A 46 4.92 -6.90 -5.28
CA ASP A 46 3.93 -6.13 -4.52
C ASP A 46 2.67 -6.98 -4.28
N SER A 47 2.17 -7.67 -5.30
CA SER A 47 1.00 -8.55 -5.18
C SER A 47 1.24 -9.74 -4.22
N ILE A 48 2.45 -10.32 -4.25
CA ILE A 48 2.81 -11.42 -3.33
C ILE A 48 2.93 -10.89 -1.90
N ALA A 49 3.57 -9.73 -1.71
CA ALA A 49 3.72 -9.13 -0.39
C ALA A 49 2.36 -8.79 0.24
N ASP A 50 1.47 -8.18 -0.53
CA ASP A 50 0.12 -7.83 -0.07
C ASP A 50 -0.70 -9.06 0.33
N ALA A 51 -0.76 -10.07 -0.53
CA ALA A 51 -1.51 -11.29 -0.24
C ALA A 51 -0.90 -12.04 0.96
N THR A 52 0.42 -12.08 1.06
CA THR A 52 1.14 -12.75 2.16
C THR A 52 0.98 -11.99 3.47
N ALA A 53 0.94 -10.65 3.44
CA ALA A 53 0.67 -9.85 4.62
C ALA A 53 -0.74 -10.07 5.16
N VAL A 54 -1.74 -10.17 4.28
CA VAL A 54 -3.11 -10.54 4.67
C VAL A 54 -3.15 -11.92 5.31
N TYR A 55 -2.44 -12.90 4.75
CA TYR A 55 -2.33 -14.24 5.34
C TYR A 55 -1.67 -14.19 6.71
N ALA A 56 -0.53 -13.50 6.84
CA ALA A 56 0.19 -13.36 8.10
C ALA A 56 -0.67 -12.71 9.19
N ALA A 57 -1.50 -11.73 8.82
CA ALA A 57 -2.41 -11.05 9.73
C ALA A 57 -3.61 -11.90 10.16
N THR A 58 -4.10 -12.82 9.30
CA THR A 58 -5.41 -13.49 9.49
C THR A 58 -5.32 -14.96 9.82
N GLN A 59 -4.24 -15.63 9.42
CA GLN A 59 -4.12 -17.09 9.53
C GLN A 59 -2.95 -17.53 10.38
N SER A 60 -1.73 -17.16 10.02
CA SER A 60 -0.51 -17.54 10.74
C SER A 60 0.60 -16.52 10.48
N SER A 61 1.25 -16.04 11.54
CA SER A 61 2.47 -15.22 11.48
C SER A 61 3.76 -16.05 11.61
N ASP A 62 3.65 -17.37 11.64
CA ASP A 62 4.81 -18.24 11.63
C ASP A 62 5.57 -18.13 10.31
N TYR A 63 6.90 -18.03 10.40
CA TYR A 63 7.73 -17.77 9.21
C TYR A 63 7.62 -18.86 8.14
N ASP A 64 7.54 -20.11 8.54
CA ASP A 64 7.50 -21.23 7.60
C ASP A 64 6.14 -21.29 6.89
N ASP A 65 5.05 -21.04 7.62
CA ASP A 65 3.69 -20.95 7.06
C ASP A 65 3.57 -19.77 6.10
N VAL A 66 4.07 -18.59 6.50
CA VAL A 66 4.04 -17.37 5.68
C VAL A 66 4.85 -17.56 4.39
N THR A 67 6.02 -18.18 4.49
CA THR A 67 6.88 -18.45 3.33
C THR A 67 6.24 -19.48 2.38
N ALA A 68 5.61 -20.52 2.92
CA ALA A 68 4.88 -21.49 2.11
C ALA A 68 3.72 -20.83 1.36
N HIS A 69 2.92 -20.01 2.05
CA HIS A 69 1.82 -19.27 1.42
C HIS A 69 2.31 -18.28 0.34
N ALA A 70 3.41 -17.58 0.58
CA ALA A 70 4.02 -16.70 -0.42
C ALA A 70 4.42 -17.45 -1.70
N GLY A 71 4.90 -18.69 -1.57
CA GLY A 71 5.19 -19.57 -2.70
C GLY A 71 3.95 -19.95 -3.51
N GLU A 72 2.83 -20.24 -2.85
CA GLU A 72 1.55 -20.49 -3.52
C GLU A 72 1.04 -19.26 -4.27
N VAL A 73 1.14 -18.08 -3.63
CA VAL A 73 0.75 -16.81 -4.27
C VAL A 73 1.64 -16.51 -5.47
N GLN A 74 2.96 -16.74 -5.36
CA GLN A 74 3.90 -16.59 -6.48
C GLN A 74 3.47 -17.42 -7.71
N GLN A 75 3.09 -18.66 -7.49
CA GLN A 75 2.60 -19.52 -8.56
C GLN A 75 1.32 -18.96 -9.19
N LYS A 76 0.34 -18.54 -8.39
CA LYS A 76 -0.91 -17.94 -8.88
C LYS A 76 -0.66 -16.65 -9.68
N VAL A 77 0.23 -15.80 -9.20
CA VAL A 77 0.62 -14.56 -9.91
C VAL A 77 1.26 -14.91 -11.25
N ALA A 78 2.16 -15.91 -11.31
CA ALA A 78 2.78 -16.34 -12.55
C ALA A 78 1.74 -16.89 -13.57
N GLU A 79 0.76 -17.66 -13.10
CA GLU A 79 -0.34 -18.18 -13.94
C GLU A 79 -1.22 -17.06 -14.50
N GLN A 80 -1.52 -16.03 -13.70
CA GLN A 80 -2.40 -14.91 -14.08
C GLN A 80 -1.72 -13.89 -14.98
N THR A 81 -0.45 -13.58 -14.71
CA THR A 81 0.27 -12.49 -15.38
C THR A 81 1.24 -12.96 -16.46
N GLY A 82 1.59 -14.24 -16.47
CA GLY A 82 2.66 -14.79 -17.31
C GLY A 82 4.07 -14.35 -16.87
N VAL A 83 4.20 -13.70 -15.73
CA VAL A 83 5.49 -13.25 -15.16
C VAL A 83 6.07 -14.36 -14.31
N THR A 84 7.08 -15.05 -14.81
CA THR A 84 7.81 -16.05 -14.04
C THR A 84 8.89 -15.37 -13.22
N THR A 85 8.86 -15.61 -11.91
CA THR A 85 9.86 -15.12 -10.96
C THR A 85 10.55 -16.30 -10.27
N THR A 86 11.76 -16.08 -9.80
CA THR A 86 12.58 -17.05 -9.06
C THR A 86 13.02 -16.50 -7.72
N ASP A 87 13.68 -17.30 -6.91
CA ASP A 87 14.36 -16.88 -5.68
C ASP A 87 13.49 -16.04 -4.74
N LEU A 88 12.23 -16.47 -4.54
CA LEU A 88 11.34 -15.86 -3.57
C LEU A 88 11.95 -15.94 -2.17
N GLN A 89 12.10 -14.79 -1.54
CA GLN A 89 12.57 -14.69 -0.16
C GLN A 89 11.68 -13.75 0.64
N ILE A 90 11.34 -14.16 1.85
CA ILE A 90 10.69 -13.33 2.86
C ILE A 90 11.75 -12.90 3.86
N ASP A 91 11.80 -11.62 4.18
CA ASP A 91 12.70 -11.10 5.21
C ASP A 91 12.18 -11.52 6.59
N ARG A 92 12.87 -12.51 7.19
CA ARG A 92 12.48 -13.07 8.48
C ARG A 92 12.51 -12.04 9.61
N ASP A 93 13.52 -11.19 9.62
CA ASP A 93 13.71 -10.21 10.69
C ASP A 93 12.56 -9.19 10.68
N LYS A 94 12.16 -8.72 9.52
CA LYS A 94 10.99 -7.85 9.36
C LYS A 94 9.68 -8.53 9.74
N LEU A 95 9.51 -9.79 9.35
CA LEU A 95 8.30 -10.55 9.70
C LEU A 95 8.16 -10.71 11.21
N GLU A 96 9.21 -11.19 11.88
CA GLU A 96 9.17 -11.54 13.30
C GLU A 96 9.24 -10.33 14.24
N ASN A 97 10.02 -9.30 13.90
CA ASN A 97 10.27 -8.15 14.77
C ASN A 97 9.45 -6.91 14.42
N ASP A 98 9.23 -6.66 13.13
CA ASP A 98 8.58 -5.43 12.66
C ASP A 98 7.12 -5.67 12.25
N SER A 99 6.63 -6.91 12.25
CA SER A 99 5.32 -7.28 11.70
C SER A 99 5.14 -6.79 10.24
N GLN A 100 6.18 -6.97 9.45
CA GLN A 100 6.22 -6.53 8.05
C GLN A 100 6.54 -7.70 7.13
N VAL A 101 5.82 -7.83 6.02
CA VAL A 101 6.17 -8.76 4.95
C VAL A 101 6.98 -8.06 3.88
N ALA A 102 8.28 -8.34 3.84
CA ALA A 102 9.15 -7.87 2.79
C ALA A 102 9.52 -9.03 1.85
N VAL A 103 9.21 -8.87 0.57
CA VAL A 103 9.41 -9.89 -0.47
C VAL A 103 10.55 -9.50 -1.39
N SER A 104 11.45 -10.43 -1.64
CA SER A 104 12.48 -10.31 -2.68
C SER A 104 12.26 -11.40 -3.74
N LEU A 105 12.34 -11.02 -5.01
CA LEU A 105 12.18 -11.92 -6.15
C LEU A 105 13.38 -11.84 -7.09
N GLY A 106 13.75 -12.96 -7.67
CA GLY A 106 14.65 -13.04 -8.81
C GLY A 106 13.89 -13.05 -10.13
N LEU A 107 14.48 -12.48 -11.18
CA LEU A 107 14.03 -12.65 -12.56
C LEU A 107 14.93 -13.68 -13.25
N PRO A 108 14.39 -14.70 -13.93
CA PRO A 108 15.19 -15.60 -14.74
C PRO A 108 15.91 -14.81 -15.83
N GLY A 109 17.20 -15.07 -15.99
CA GLY A 109 18.13 -14.28 -16.78
C GLY A 109 17.61 -13.91 -18.16
N ILE A 110 17.38 -12.65 -18.38
CA ILE A 110 16.86 -12.06 -19.63
C ILE A 110 17.92 -12.07 -20.75
N TYR A 111 19.18 -12.41 -20.45
CA TYR A 111 20.31 -12.30 -21.35
C TYR A 111 20.65 -13.56 -22.18
N GLN A 112 19.77 -14.53 -22.28
CA GLN A 112 20.01 -15.68 -23.18
C GLN A 112 19.89 -15.35 -24.67
N SER A 113 19.35 -14.22 -25.06
CA SER A 113 19.19 -13.82 -26.45
C SER A 113 19.72 -12.43 -26.77
N GLY A 114 20.63 -11.93 -25.94
CA GLY A 114 21.27 -10.67 -26.24
C GLY A 114 22.02 -10.77 -27.56
N ILE A 115 21.85 -9.81 -28.44
CA ILE A 115 22.77 -9.50 -29.54
C ILE A 115 24.08 -9.01 -28.86
N ALA A 116 24.68 -9.88 -28.09
CA ALA A 116 26.03 -9.72 -27.64
C ALA A 116 26.89 -10.29 -28.78
N MET A 117 27.52 -9.41 -29.49
CA MET A 117 28.51 -9.70 -30.51
C MET A 117 29.33 -10.97 -30.18
N GLY A 118 28.81 -12.14 -30.51
CA GLY A 118 29.53 -13.42 -30.56
C GLY A 118 30.13 -13.97 -29.27
N ARG A 119 29.77 -13.44 -28.09
CA ARG A 119 30.22 -13.99 -26.81
C ARG A 119 29.05 -14.58 -26.03
N ASN A 120 29.13 -15.89 -25.76
CA ASN A 120 28.32 -16.53 -24.74
C ASN A 120 28.67 -15.92 -23.35
N PHE A 121 27.86 -15.02 -22.86
CA PHE A 121 27.87 -14.66 -21.45
C PHE A 121 27.11 -15.76 -20.69
N GLY A 122 27.81 -16.86 -20.44
CA GLY A 122 27.30 -18.02 -19.71
C GLY A 122 27.26 -17.80 -18.21
N GLN A 123 26.69 -16.71 -17.75
CA GLN A 123 26.27 -16.57 -16.37
C GLN A 123 24.89 -15.93 -16.36
N THR A 124 23.94 -16.67 -15.82
CA THR A 124 22.65 -16.18 -15.38
C THR A 124 22.89 -15.08 -14.33
N SER A 125 22.96 -13.85 -14.78
CA SER A 125 22.91 -12.73 -13.85
C SER A 125 21.45 -12.62 -13.41
N ASN A 126 21.14 -13.15 -12.24
CA ASN A 126 19.88 -12.93 -11.58
C ASN A 126 19.80 -11.44 -11.23
N PHE A 127 18.97 -10.71 -11.96
CA PHE A 127 18.57 -9.38 -11.52
C PHE A 127 17.62 -9.58 -10.35
N MET A 128 18.09 -9.29 -9.14
CA MET A 128 17.25 -9.21 -7.97
C MET A 128 16.39 -7.95 -8.09
N ALA A 129 15.14 -8.09 -8.50
CA ALA A 129 14.14 -7.06 -8.25
C ALA A 129 13.86 -7.08 -6.74
N ARG A 130 14.48 -6.17 -6.01
CA ARG A 130 14.10 -5.91 -4.63
C ARG A 130 12.86 -5.04 -4.67
N ALA A 131 11.73 -5.67 -4.78
CA ALA A 131 10.48 -5.05 -4.45
C ALA A 131 10.37 -5.06 -2.93
N GLY A 132 10.73 -3.97 -2.33
CA GLY A 132 10.34 -3.71 -0.97
C GLY A 132 8.90 -3.23 -0.94
N ALA A 133 7.93 -4.07 -1.31
CA ALA A 133 6.59 -3.86 -0.84
C ALA A 133 6.64 -4.20 0.65
N VAL A 134 6.81 -3.19 1.46
CA VAL A 134 6.69 -3.30 2.90
C VAL A 134 5.22 -3.13 3.21
N THR A 135 4.50 -4.23 3.29
CA THR A 135 3.14 -4.22 3.81
C THR A 135 3.27 -4.52 5.30
N GLU A 136 3.11 -3.50 6.13
CA GLU A 136 2.95 -3.73 7.57
C GLU A 136 1.68 -4.54 7.77
N PHE A 137 1.82 -5.78 8.23
CA PHE A 137 0.68 -6.49 8.76
C PHE A 137 0.63 -6.23 10.26
N THR A 138 -0.14 -5.32 10.63
CA THR A 138 -0.57 -5.20 12.01
C THR A 138 -1.83 -6.06 12.08
N GLY A 139 -1.77 -7.13 12.86
CA GLY A 139 -2.86 -8.10 12.97
C GLY A 139 -4.25 -7.43 13.07
N PHE A 140 -5.35 -8.17 13.06
CA PHE A 140 -6.78 -7.79 13.01
C PHE A 140 -7.23 -6.35 13.34
N GLY A 141 -6.32 -5.47 13.75
CA GLY A 141 -6.56 -4.10 14.20
C GLY A 141 -6.46 -3.00 13.15
N THR A 142 -5.92 -3.23 11.96
CA THR A 142 -5.60 -2.14 11.01
C THR A 142 -6.45 -2.08 9.75
N ASP A 143 -7.29 -3.06 9.49
CA ASP A 143 -8.22 -2.99 8.35
C ASP A 143 -9.14 -1.78 8.46
N TYR A 144 -9.56 -1.41 9.67
CA TYR A 144 -10.35 -0.21 9.87
C TYR A 144 -9.55 1.08 9.66
N VAL A 145 -8.25 1.10 9.97
CA VAL A 145 -7.37 2.27 9.72
C VAL A 145 -7.26 2.53 8.22
N ARG A 146 -6.95 1.49 7.44
CA ARG A 146 -6.84 1.60 5.97
C ARG A 146 -8.16 2.04 5.34
N TRP A 147 -9.26 1.46 5.82
CA TRP A 147 -10.57 1.85 5.37
C TRP A 147 -10.85 3.33 5.70
N MET A 148 -10.57 3.78 6.90
CA MET A 148 -10.74 5.20 7.29
C MET A 148 -9.90 6.13 6.42
N ILE A 149 -8.63 5.78 6.14
CA ILE A 149 -7.77 6.56 5.24
C ILE A 149 -8.36 6.61 3.82
N SER A 150 -8.91 5.50 3.32
CA SER A 150 -9.54 5.49 1.99
C SER A 150 -10.77 6.39 1.92
N ILE A 151 -11.60 6.40 2.96
CA ILE A 151 -12.77 7.29 3.06
C ILE A 151 -12.35 8.76 3.22
N ALA A 152 -11.30 9.04 3.99
CA ALA A 152 -10.77 10.40 4.13
C ALA A 152 -10.21 11.00 2.82
N ASN A 153 -9.98 10.16 1.81
CA ASN A 153 -9.61 10.58 0.45
C ASN A 153 -10.80 10.61 -0.52
N ASP A 154 -12.00 10.30 -0.05
CA ASP A 154 -13.22 10.28 -0.86
C ASP A 154 -14.06 11.55 -0.60
N PRO A 155 -14.08 12.51 -1.51
CA PRO A 155 -14.82 13.77 -1.32
C PRO A 155 -16.34 13.59 -1.32
N SER A 156 -16.85 12.39 -1.60
CA SER A 156 -18.28 12.11 -1.50
C SER A 156 -18.78 11.93 -0.07
N VAL A 157 -17.86 11.76 0.91
CA VAL A 157 -18.19 11.57 2.32
C VAL A 157 -17.79 12.83 3.10
N GLY A 158 -18.77 13.48 3.70
CA GLY A 158 -18.59 14.69 4.51
C GLY A 158 -18.92 14.49 5.98
N TYR A 159 -18.98 15.60 6.70
CA TYR A 159 -19.28 15.61 8.13
C TYR A 159 -20.72 16.04 8.41
N SER A 160 -21.47 15.20 9.14
CA SER A 160 -22.77 15.59 9.66
C SER A 160 -23.11 14.82 10.94
N GLN A 161 -23.60 15.53 11.98
CA GLN A 161 -24.20 14.88 13.14
C GLN A 161 -25.66 14.48 12.91
N PHE A 162 -26.34 15.07 11.95
CA PHE A 162 -27.73 14.73 11.61
C PHE A 162 -27.83 13.58 10.61
N HIS A 163 -26.87 13.49 9.65
CA HIS A 163 -26.81 12.48 8.61
C HIS A 163 -25.55 11.61 8.81
N ARG A 164 -25.51 10.93 9.96
CA ARG A 164 -24.34 10.16 10.40
C ARG A 164 -24.42 8.66 10.10
N ASP A 165 -25.19 8.31 9.11
CA ASP A 165 -25.52 6.93 8.73
C ASP A 165 -24.70 6.40 7.54
N MET A 166 -23.62 7.11 7.17
CA MET A 166 -22.76 6.81 6.02
C MET A 166 -23.50 6.91 4.67
N ASN A 167 -24.54 7.78 4.60
CA ASN A 167 -25.32 8.00 3.39
C ASN A 167 -25.48 9.51 3.05
N PRO A 168 -24.42 10.22 2.57
CA PRO A 168 -23.03 9.76 2.51
C PRO A 168 -22.21 10.08 3.77
N ASP A 169 -22.70 10.91 4.68
CA ASP A 169 -21.93 11.58 5.70
C ASP A 169 -21.77 10.78 7.01
N VAL A 170 -20.80 11.19 7.81
CA VAL A 170 -20.47 10.64 9.12
C VAL A 170 -20.19 11.75 10.13
N ASP A 171 -20.27 11.43 11.41
CA ASP A 171 -19.63 12.21 12.48
C ASP A 171 -18.38 11.48 13.01
N CYS A 172 -17.66 12.09 13.95
CA CYS A 172 -16.42 11.51 14.49
C CYS A 172 -16.61 10.09 15.04
N SER A 173 -17.71 9.84 15.74
CA SER A 173 -17.98 8.55 16.38
C SER A 173 -18.61 7.53 15.45
N SER A 174 -19.47 7.95 14.54
CA SER A 174 -20.04 7.05 13.54
C SER A 174 -18.99 6.61 12.51
N PHE A 175 -18.02 7.45 12.21
CA PHE A 175 -16.90 7.09 11.35
C PHE A 175 -16.08 5.94 11.95
N VAL A 176 -15.75 6.01 13.24
CA VAL A 176 -15.08 4.91 13.95
C VAL A 176 -15.98 3.67 13.99
N TYR A 177 -17.29 3.83 14.22
CA TYR A 177 -18.24 2.71 14.21
C TYR A 177 -18.26 1.96 12.90
N TYR A 178 -18.39 2.68 11.76
CA TYR A 178 -18.42 2.04 10.44
C TYR A 178 -17.09 1.39 10.09
N ALA A 179 -15.99 2.00 10.46
CA ALA A 179 -14.66 1.44 10.28
C ALA A 179 -14.49 0.10 11.02
N LEU A 180 -14.90 0.05 12.29
CA LEU A 180 -14.83 -1.18 13.08
C LEU A 180 -15.81 -2.25 12.58
N THR A 181 -17.01 -1.85 12.13
CA THR A 181 -17.97 -2.76 11.50
C THR A 181 -17.41 -3.35 10.20
N TYR A 182 -16.76 -2.52 9.37
CA TYR A 182 -16.07 -2.96 8.16
C TYR A 182 -14.98 -3.99 8.46
N ALA A 183 -14.22 -3.79 9.52
CA ALA A 183 -13.17 -4.71 9.98
C ALA A 183 -13.72 -5.94 10.74
N GLY A 184 -15.04 -6.12 10.81
CA GLY A 184 -15.67 -7.29 11.39
C GLY A 184 -15.79 -7.31 12.92
N TYR A 185 -15.59 -6.17 13.60
CA TYR A 185 -15.80 -6.08 15.04
C TYR A 185 -17.29 -6.01 15.37
N ASP A 186 -17.71 -6.75 16.42
CA ASP A 186 -19.06 -6.62 16.97
C ASP A 186 -19.16 -5.39 17.88
N VAL A 187 -19.49 -4.28 17.27
CA VAL A 187 -19.72 -2.99 17.93
C VAL A 187 -21.21 -2.61 18.02
N GLY A 188 -22.10 -3.61 17.87
CA GLY A 188 -23.54 -3.44 17.90
C GLY A 188 -24.13 -3.07 16.53
N SER A 189 -25.45 -2.87 16.49
CA SER A 189 -26.20 -2.64 15.24
C SER A 189 -26.53 -1.17 14.96
N ILE A 190 -26.14 -0.26 15.86
CA ILE A 190 -26.42 1.17 15.74
C ILE A 190 -25.14 1.95 16.05
N ALA A 191 -24.82 2.94 15.21
CA ALA A 191 -23.63 3.76 15.39
C ALA A 191 -23.63 4.44 16.77
N PHE A 192 -22.61 4.17 17.57
CA PHE A 192 -22.43 4.75 18.89
C PHE A 192 -22.08 6.25 18.81
N SER A 193 -22.27 6.96 19.91
CA SER A 193 -21.75 8.31 20.12
C SER A 193 -20.49 8.26 20.98
N THR A 194 -19.75 9.38 21.08
CA THR A 194 -18.59 9.48 21.99
C THR A 194 -18.95 9.21 23.46
N SER A 195 -20.18 9.46 23.87
CA SER A 195 -20.66 9.17 25.23
C SER A 195 -20.95 7.69 25.49
N THR A 196 -21.21 6.90 24.45
CA THR A 196 -21.59 5.48 24.58
C THR A 196 -20.52 4.53 24.05
N MET A 197 -19.52 5.03 23.31
CA MET A 197 -18.52 4.17 22.65
C MET A 197 -17.68 3.34 23.62
N ASP A 198 -17.45 3.80 24.87
CA ASP A 198 -16.74 3.02 25.88
C ASP A 198 -17.37 1.63 26.09
N LEU A 199 -18.69 1.59 26.17
CA LEU A 199 -19.45 0.33 26.35
C LEU A 199 -19.24 -0.63 25.17
N TYR A 200 -19.34 -0.11 23.95
CA TYR A 200 -19.26 -0.94 22.73
C TYR A 200 -17.83 -1.38 22.45
N LEU A 201 -16.85 -0.48 22.60
CA LEU A 201 -15.43 -0.82 22.39
C LEU A 201 -14.93 -1.84 23.41
N THR A 202 -15.26 -1.65 24.70
CA THR A 202 -14.88 -2.61 25.75
C THR A 202 -15.53 -3.98 25.50
N ARG A 203 -16.80 -4.01 25.07
CA ARG A 203 -17.50 -5.25 24.70
C ARG A 203 -16.86 -5.94 23.50
N ALA A 204 -16.38 -5.17 22.53
CA ALA A 204 -15.64 -5.67 21.37
C ALA A 204 -14.19 -6.09 21.72
N GLY A 205 -13.80 -5.98 23.01
CA GLY A 205 -12.51 -6.43 23.52
C GLY A 205 -11.40 -5.40 23.44
N PHE A 206 -11.72 -4.12 23.21
CA PHE A 206 -10.72 -3.05 23.32
C PHE A 206 -10.48 -2.70 24.80
N GLN A 207 -9.22 -2.44 25.13
CA GLN A 207 -8.81 -1.97 26.45
C GLN A 207 -8.79 -0.44 26.48
N ARG A 208 -9.44 0.15 27.47
CA ARG A 208 -9.34 1.59 27.72
C ARG A 208 -8.09 1.89 28.54
N LEU A 209 -7.20 2.69 28.00
CA LEU A 209 -5.93 3.09 28.60
C LEU A 209 -5.85 4.62 28.72
N PRO A 210 -5.14 5.17 29.71
CA PRO A 210 -4.84 6.58 29.75
C PRO A 210 -4.07 7.01 28.50
N TYR A 211 -4.39 8.19 27.97
CA TYR A 211 -3.64 8.73 26.83
C TYR A 211 -2.18 9.02 27.21
N ASN A 212 -1.26 8.56 26.37
CA ASN A 212 0.15 8.88 26.46
C ASN A 212 0.72 8.98 25.03
N SER A 213 1.10 10.19 24.63
CA SER A 213 1.60 10.47 23.27
C SER A 213 2.86 9.69 22.89
N SER A 214 3.68 9.31 23.88
CA SER A 214 4.93 8.56 23.65
C SER A 214 4.71 7.06 23.45
N ASN A 215 3.49 6.56 23.65
CA ASN A 215 3.17 5.13 23.56
C ASN A 215 1.96 4.87 22.66
N LEU A 216 1.71 5.74 21.70
CA LEU A 216 0.66 5.53 20.72
C LEU A 216 1.09 4.47 19.70
N ARG A 217 0.12 3.65 19.30
CA ARG A 217 0.27 2.64 18.26
C ARG A 217 -0.78 2.88 17.18
N GLU A 218 -0.44 2.58 15.96
CA GLU A 218 -1.41 2.58 14.86
C GLU A 218 -2.63 1.75 15.24
N GLY A 219 -3.82 2.29 14.97
CA GLY A 219 -5.08 1.70 15.38
C GLY A 219 -5.55 2.10 16.79
N ASP A 220 -4.78 2.85 17.57
CA ASP A 220 -5.33 3.41 18.82
C ASP A 220 -6.49 4.37 18.51
N ILE A 221 -7.65 4.08 19.09
CA ILE A 221 -8.80 4.96 18.99
C ILE A 221 -8.67 6.01 20.11
N LEU A 222 -8.44 7.24 19.73
CA LEU A 222 -8.24 8.37 20.63
C LEU A 222 -9.59 8.93 21.05
N TRP A 223 -9.77 9.18 22.34
CA TRP A 223 -11.04 9.66 22.89
C TRP A 223 -10.86 10.86 23.80
N ARG A 224 -11.73 11.83 23.65
CA ARG A 224 -12.05 12.90 24.60
C ARG A 224 -13.55 13.15 24.61
N ALA A 225 -14.05 13.88 25.60
CA ALA A 225 -15.46 14.25 25.62
C ALA A 225 -15.84 15.02 24.35
N GLY A 226 -16.82 14.49 23.62
CA GLY A 226 -17.35 15.08 22.40
C GLY A 226 -16.55 14.80 21.11
N HIS A 227 -15.39 14.12 21.16
CA HIS A 227 -14.61 13.85 19.95
C HIS A 227 -13.79 12.57 20.01
N THR A 228 -13.58 11.95 18.85
CA THR A 228 -12.75 10.75 18.68
C THR A 228 -12.10 10.74 17.31
N GLU A 229 -10.89 10.21 17.23
CA GLU A 229 -10.13 9.97 16.00
C GLU A 229 -9.35 8.66 16.15
N VAL A 230 -8.75 8.17 15.08
CA VAL A 230 -7.89 6.99 15.10
C VAL A 230 -6.46 7.41 14.77
N TYR A 231 -5.52 6.96 15.60
CA TYR A 231 -4.10 7.19 15.37
C TYR A 231 -3.59 6.25 14.25
N ILE A 232 -2.91 6.83 13.26
CA ILE A 232 -2.44 6.12 12.06
C ILE A 232 -0.92 6.05 11.95
N GLY A 233 -0.21 6.30 13.06
CA GLY A 233 1.26 6.34 13.06
C GLY A 233 1.82 7.74 12.76
N ASN A 234 3.12 7.88 12.92
CA ASN A 234 3.89 9.09 12.57
C ASN A 234 3.34 10.42 13.11
N GLY A 235 2.65 10.38 14.24
CA GLY A 235 2.04 11.58 14.82
C GLY A 235 0.78 12.06 14.10
N GLN A 236 0.17 11.20 13.27
CA GLN A 236 -1.03 11.52 12.50
C GLN A 236 -2.26 10.78 13.01
N THR A 237 -3.42 11.36 12.74
CA THR A 237 -4.73 10.78 13.01
C THR A 237 -5.61 10.86 11.77
N VAL A 238 -6.64 10.02 11.71
CA VAL A 238 -7.72 10.11 10.76
C VAL A 238 -9.04 10.25 11.52
N GLY A 239 -9.90 11.15 11.07
CA GLY A 239 -11.17 11.44 11.74
C GLY A 239 -12.12 12.28 10.90
N ALA A 240 -13.34 12.43 11.41
CA ALA A 240 -14.32 13.37 10.90
C ALA A 240 -14.45 14.54 11.90
N HIS A 241 -14.33 15.78 11.44
CA HIS A 241 -14.02 16.93 12.29
C HIS A 241 -15.17 17.92 12.45
N SER A 242 -15.58 18.56 11.35
CA SER A 242 -16.62 19.59 11.32
C SER A 242 -17.20 19.72 9.92
N ASP A 243 -18.39 20.26 9.80
CA ASP A 243 -19.07 20.50 8.52
C ASP A 243 -18.40 21.65 7.71
N GLU A 244 -18.94 21.92 6.53
CA GLU A 244 -18.50 22.95 5.59
C GLU A 244 -18.44 24.38 6.18
N ASN A 245 -19.20 24.63 7.25
CA ASN A 245 -19.27 25.91 7.96
C ASN A 245 -18.45 25.92 9.26
N GLY A 246 -17.72 24.83 9.58
CA GLY A 246 -17.01 24.66 10.83
C GLY A 246 -17.92 24.30 12.01
N GLY A 247 -19.15 23.89 11.74
CA GLY A 247 -20.15 23.45 12.71
C GLY A 247 -20.29 21.92 12.76
N THR A 248 -21.49 21.48 13.10
CA THR A 248 -21.80 20.06 13.29
C THR A 248 -23.02 19.58 12.52
N ALA A 249 -23.77 20.49 11.90
CA ALA A 249 -25.04 20.18 11.26
C ALA A 249 -24.90 19.41 9.95
N GLY A 250 -23.93 19.81 9.12
CA GLY A 250 -23.73 19.26 7.77
C GLY A 250 -24.94 19.50 6.88
N THR A 251 -24.97 20.65 6.20
CA THR A 251 -26.15 21.04 5.39
C THR A 251 -26.01 20.59 3.95
N GLN A 252 -24.82 20.23 3.52
CA GLN A 252 -24.53 19.70 2.19
C GLN A 252 -23.93 18.30 2.31
N PRO A 253 -24.33 17.35 1.45
CA PRO A 253 -23.75 16.02 1.44
C PRO A 253 -22.35 16.02 0.83
N GLY A 254 -21.45 15.21 1.40
CA GLY A 254 -20.05 15.09 0.97
C GLY A 254 -19.14 16.15 1.61
N ASP A 255 -17.84 16.04 1.34
CA ASP A 255 -16.82 16.96 1.85
C ASP A 255 -16.67 18.18 0.96
N GLN A 256 -17.12 19.34 1.40
CA GLN A 256 -17.07 20.61 0.67
C GLN A 256 -15.74 21.33 0.89
N THR A 257 -15.00 20.99 1.94
CA THR A 257 -13.79 21.71 2.36
C THR A 257 -12.51 20.95 2.08
N GLY A 258 -12.58 19.64 1.81
CA GLY A 258 -11.46 18.71 1.74
C GLY A 258 -10.85 18.43 3.11
N ARG A 259 -11.60 18.69 4.21
CA ARG A 259 -11.11 18.52 5.59
C ARG A 259 -12.18 18.08 6.57
N GLU A 260 -13.39 17.85 6.11
CA GLU A 260 -14.50 17.40 6.95
C GLU A 260 -14.24 15.99 7.47
N VAL A 261 -13.78 15.10 6.56
CA VAL A 261 -13.22 13.80 6.88
C VAL A 261 -11.81 13.77 6.33
N SER A 262 -10.80 13.71 7.20
CA SER A 262 -9.42 13.90 6.72
C SER A 262 -8.37 13.22 7.61
N VAL A 263 -7.20 13.06 7.03
CA VAL A 263 -5.96 12.75 7.76
C VAL A 263 -5.31 14.06 8.17
N GLY A 264 -4.91 14.14 9.44
CA GLY A 264 -4.25 15.31 10.00
C GLY A 264 -3.20 14.95 11.03
N ASN A 265 -2.53 15.97 11.55
CA ASN A 265 -1.61 15.77 12.67
C ASN A 265 -2.38 15.59 13.98
N ASN A 266 -1.84 14.77 14.88
CA ASN A 266 -2.40 14.57 16.21
C ASN A 266 -2.14 15.80 17.10
N TRP A 267 -3.00 16.79 17.01
CA TRP A 267 -2.93 18.02 17.81
C TRP A 267 -3.83 17.99 19.06
N GLY A 268 -4.53 16.87 19.29
CA GLY A 268 -5.57 16.80 20.31
C GLY A 268 -5.05 16.61 21.72
N SER A 269 -5.79 17.16 22.69
CA SER A 269 -5.70 16.78 24.10
C SER A 269 -6.67 15.63 24.33
N TRP A 270 -6.17 14.41 24.32
CA TRP A 270 -6.96 13.21 24.51
C TRP A 270 -6.97 12.77 25.98
N THR A 271 -8.03 12.11 26.39
CA THR A 271 -8.17 11.60 27.75
C THR A 271 -7.80 10.13 27.86
N TYR A 272 -8.29 9.36 26.92
CA TYR A 272 -8.10 7.91 26.83
C TYR A 272 -7.75 7.49 25.43
N ILE A 273 -7.22 6.27 25.33
CA ILE A 273 -7.17 5.50 24.09
C ILE A 273 -7.89 4.18 24.30
N TYR A 274 -8.43 3.63 23.20
CA TYR A 274 -8.89 2.24 23.17
C TYR A 274 -7.99 1.47 22.23
N ARG A 275 -7.43 0.40 22.74
CA ARG A 275 -6.46 -0.47 22.06
C ARG A 275 -6.95 -1.90 22.06
N LYS A 276 -6.79 -2.57 20.92
CA LYS A 276 -7.07 -4.02 20.77
C LYS A 276 -5.87 -4.84 21.20
#